data_0da63893ca3207e50f38508f18df6ce0
#
_entry.id   0da63893ca3207e50f38508f18df6ce0
#
_cell.length_a   1.000
_cell.length_b   1.000
_cell.length_c   1.000
_cell.angle_alpha   90.00
_cell.angle_beta   90.00
_cell.angle_gamma   90.00
#
_symmetry.space_group_name_H-M   'P 1'
#
loop_
_entity.id
_entity.type
_entity.pdbx_description
1 polymer ?
#
loop_
_entity_poly.entity_id
_entity_poly.type
_entity_poly.pdbx_seq_one_letter_code
_entity_poly.pdbx_strand_id
1 'polypeptide(L)'
;VLDVSVIVPTRNAASLLDACLSSILRSGPAEIIVVDGRSTDDTVAIALRHGARVLSDGGRGLSVARALGVEAATRDRVALIDADVVLGDGSLAALLDEFEQGGYAGLQAGLHSVGGPGYWGRALAQHHRTGRSGSWFGLSATIFRRQTLLEHRFDERFLSGEDIELRRRLRRAGARIAVSRRTIVTHRFEDGFQFALGQWLADGGGLARTLRKEGWRAAGLVALPALAAVRGIVLSLLRGELRWVAYYGCYAVFNYAGMVRQLP
;
A
#
# COMPACT_ATOMS: atom_id res chain seq x y z
N VAL A 1 -15.80 -3.79 -20.39
CA VAL A 1 -15.83 -3.15 -19.06
C VAL A 1 -15.69 -4.25 -18.03
N LEU A 2 -14.70 -4.13 -17.13
CA LEU A 2 -14.49 -5.07 -16.03
C LEU A 2 -15.49 -4.78 -14.90
N ASP A 3 -16.13 -5.82 -14.35
CA ASP A 3 -17.10 -5.69 -13.25
C ASP A 3 -16.39 -5.51 -11.89
N VAL A 4 -15.70 -4.40 -11.75
CA VAL A 4 -14.92 -4.03 -10.56
C VAL A 4 -15.01 -2.53 -10.31
N SER A 5 -15.14 -2.14 -9.04
CA SER A 5 -14.98 -0.76 -8.58
C SER A 5 -13.52 -0.55 -8.16
N VAL A 6 -12.83 0.41 -8.76
CA VAL A 6 -11.47 0.77 -8.35
C VAL A 6 -11.52 1.92 -7.36
N ILE A 7 -10.86 1.77 -6.23
CA ILE A 7 -10.79 2.74 -5.13
C ILE A 7 -9.36 3.22 -5.01
N VAL A 8 -9.15 4.53 -5.12
CA VAL A 8 -7.81 5.16 -5.06
C VAL A 8 -7.80 6.18 -3.92
N PRO A 9 -7.28 5.83 -2.74
CA PRO A 9 -7.07 6.80 -1.68
C PRO A 9 -5.93 7.74 -2.05
N THR A 10 -6.10 9.04 -1.82
CA THR A 10 -5.11 10.05 -2.22
C THR A 10 -4.92 11.12 -1.16
N ARG A 11 -3.70 11.64 -1.06
CA ARG A 11 -3.40 12.88 -0.35
C ARG A 11 -2.12 13.48 -0.88
N ASN A 12 -2.20 14.68 -1.48
CA ASN A 12 -1.06 15.37 -2.10
C ASN A 12 -0.28 14.44 -3.06
N ALA A 13 -0.99 13.83 -3.99
CA ALA A 13 -0.48 12.81 -4.90
C ALA A 13 -0.40 13.30 -6.37
N ALA A 14 -0.43 14.61 -6.61
CA ALA A 14 -0.48 15.18 -7.97
C ALA A 14 0.65 14.68 -8.88
N SER A 15 1.85 14.45 -8.35
CA SER A 15 3.01 13.95 -9.09
C SER A 15 2.87 12.51 -9.60
N LEU A 16 2.00 11.70 -8.96
CA LEU A 16 1.88 10.26 -9.23
C LEU A 16 0.52 9.87 -9.79
N LEU A 17 -0.54 10.59 -9.42
CA LEU A 17 -1.93 10.21 -9.65
C LEU A 17 -2.32 10.15 -11.13
N ASP A 18 -1.79 11.05 -11.97
CA ASP A 18 -2.14 11.09 -13.40
C ASP A 18 -1.81 9.77 -14.12
N ALA A 19 -0.59 9.26 -13.94
CA ALA A 19 -0.19 7.99 -14.54
C ALA A 19 -0.92 6.79 -13.91
N CYS A 20 -1.26 6.84 -12.61
CA CYS A 20 -2.07 5.84 -11.94
C CYS A 20 -3.46 5.76 -12.60
N LEU A 21 -4.20 6.86 -12.62
CA LEU A 21 -5.56 6.91 -13.18
C LEU A 21 -5.58 6.61 -14.67
N SER A 22 -4.61 7.09 -15.45
CA SER A 22 -4.46 6.73 -16.86
C SER A 22 -4.36 5.22 -17.07
N SER A 23 -3.57 4.53 -16.22
CA SER A 23 -3.41 3.08 -16.30
C SER A 23 -4.69 2.32 -15.90
N ILE A 24 -5.40 2.83 -14.89
CA ILE A 24 -6.68 2.27 -14.45
C ILE A 24 -7.74 2.43 -15.54
N LEU A 25 -7.86 3.61 -16.13
CA LEU A 25 -8.82 3.86 -17.22
C LEU A 25 -8.61 2.94 -18.43
N ARG A 26 -7.34 2.72 -18.83
CA ARG A 26 -7.03 1.76 -19.91
C ARG A 26 -7.45 0.33 -19.58
N SER A 27 -7.51 -0.03 -18.31
CA SER A 27 -7.98 -1.35 -17.86
C SER A 27 -9.51 -1.51 -17.94
N GLY A 28 -10.28 -0.43 -18.11
CA GLY A 28 -11.72 -0.43 -18.31
C GLY A 28 -12.55 -0.92 -17.12
N PRO A 29 -12.32 -0.46 -15.87
CA PRO A 29 -13.18 -0.81 -14.75
C PRO A 29 -14.58 -0.19 -14.90
N ALA A 30 -15.56 -0.72 -14.16
CA ALA A 30 -16.93 -0.20 -14.18
C ALA A 30 -17.05 1.19 -13.54
N GLU A 31 -16.23 1.47 -12.54
CA GLU A 31 -16.15 2.78 -11.89
C GLU A 31 -14.79 3.02 -11.25
N ILE A 32 -14.43 4.30 -11.09
CA ILE A 32 -13.24 4.76 -10.37
C ILE A 32 -13.68 5.73 -9.29
N ILE A 33 -13.34 5.43 -8.05
CA ILE A 33 -13.61 6.24 -6.88
C ILE A 33 -12.28 6.73 -6.30
N VAL A 34 -12.04 8.02 -6.35
CA VAL A 34 -10.90 8.66 -5.69
C VAL A 34 -11.38 9.21 -4.34
N VAL A 35 -10.70 8.85 -3.26
CA VAL A 35 -11.01 9.38 -1.93
C VAL A 35 -9.87 10.27 -1.46
N ASP A 36 -10.15 11.58 -1.44
CA ASP A 36 -9.17 12.62 -1.16
C ASP A 36 -9.07 12.95 0.33
N GLY A 37 -7.84 12.94 0.84
CA GLY A 37 -7.46 13.22 2.22
C GLY A 37 -7.16 14.70 2.50
N ARG A 38 -7.93 15.66 1.95
CA ARG A 38 -7.70 17.11 2.02
C ARG A 38 -6.38 17.51 1.35
N SER A 39 -6.21 17.13 0.10
CA SER A 39 -5.07 17.58 -0.70
C SER A 39 -5.07 19.10 -0.89
N THR A 40 -3.87 19.66 -0.93
CA THR A 40 -3.61 21.10 -1.15
C THR A 40 -2.94 21.39 -2.48
N ASP A 41 -2.62 20.32 -3.24
CA ASP A 41 -2.06 20.33 -4.59
C ASP A 41 -3.14 20.02 -5.64
N ASP A 42 -2.76 19.78 -6.88
CA ASP A 42 -3.67 19.50 -8.00
C ASP A 42 -4.31 18.10 -7.99
N THR A 43 -4.16 17.32 -6.91
CA THR A 43 -4.67 15.94 -6.81
C THR A 43 -6.14 15.84 -7.21
N VAL A 44 -7.02 16.66 -6.62
CA VAL A 44 -8.47 16.64 -6.92
C VAL A 44 -8.76 17.03 -8.36
N ALA A 45 -8.08 18.06 -8.87
CA ALA A 45 -8.25 18.48 -10.27
C ALA A 45 -7.84 17.37 -11.26
N ILE A 46 -6.76 16.63 -10.96
CA ILE A 46 -6.34 15.48 -11.75
C ILE A 46 -7.42 14.39 -11.72
N ALA A 47 -7.94 14.02 -10.55
CA ALA A 47 -8.97 13.00 -10.42
C ALA A 47 -10.22 13.33 -11.25
N LEU A 48 -10.70 14.59 -11.18
CA LEU A 48 -11.86 15.04 -11.94
C LEU A 48 -11.62 15.01 -13.46
N ARG A 49 -10.44 15.39 -13.95
CA ARG A 49 -10.09 15.32 -15.38
C ARG A 49 -10.13 13.88 -15.92
N HIS A 50 -9.83 12.90 -15.08
CA HIS A 50 -9.94 11.47 -15.42
C HIS A 50 -11.36 10.90 -15.27
N GLY A 51 -12.37 11.73 -14.97
CA GLY A 51 -13.76 11.30 -14.81
C GLY A 51 -14.00 10.44 -13.55
N ALA A 52 -13.09 10.45 -12.58
CA ALA A 52 -13.28 9.72 -11.35
C ALA A 52 -14.35 10.37 -10.45
N ARG A 53 -15.11 9.55 -9.76
CA ARG A 53 -15.98 10.01 -8.68
C ARG A 53 -15.10 10.37 -7.47
N VAL A 54 -15.08 11.65 -7.08
CA VAL A 54 -14.27 12.13 -5.96
C VAL A 54 -15.09 12.19 -4.67
N LEU A 55 -14.57 11.60 -3.60
CA LEU A 55 -15.07 11.69 -2.24
C LEU A 55 -14.00 12.33 -1.37
N SER A 56 -14.37 12.83 -0.19
CA SER A 56 -13.41 13.32 0.80
C SER A 56 -13.53 12.55 2.11
N ASP A 57 -12.39 12.14 2.67
CA ASP A 57 -12.33 11.56 4.01
C ASP A 57 -12.24 12.64 5.11
N GLY A 58 -12.19 13.91 4.72
CA GLY A 58 -12.04 15.03 5.65
C GLY A 58 -10.66 15.12 6.31
N GLY A 59 -9.65 14.42 5.78
CA GLY A 59 -8.29 14.32 6.35
C GLY A 59 -8.19 13.33 7.50
N ARG A 60 -9.13 12.37 7.61
CA ARG A 60 -9.16 11.37 8.68
C ARG A 60 -8.19 10.20 8.46
N GLY A 61 -7.59 10.09 7.28
CA GLY A 61 -6.51 9.17 6.99
C GLY A 61 -6.89 7.94 6.19
N LEU A 62 -5.87 7.15 5.83
CA LEU A 62 -5.93 6.11 4.81
C LEU A 62 -6.98 5.02 5.08
N SER A 63 -7.14 4.59 6.35
CA SER A 63 -8.16 3.60 6.72
C SER A 63 -9.58 4.09 6.44
N VAL A 64 -9.85 5.36 6.77
CA VAL A 64 -11.15 6.00 6.52
C VAL A 64 -11.38 6.20 5.03
N ALA A 65 -10.36 6.64 4.30
CA ALA A 65 -10.44 6.81 2.85
C ALA A 65 -10.82 5.49 2.15
N ARG A 66 -10.16 4.38 2.51
CA ARG A 66 -10.48 3.06 1.97
C ARG A 66 -11.89 2.60 2.38
N ALA A 67 -12.28 2.79 3.64
CA ALA A 67 -13.63 2.44 4.11
C ALA A 67 -14.73 3.16 3.32
N LEU A 68 -14.61 4.49 3.18
CA LEU A 68 -15.55 5.31 2.40
C LEU A 68 -15.62 4.87 0.93
N GLY A 69 -14.48 4.57 0.31
CA GLY A 69 -14.44 4.05 -1.04
C GLY A 69 -15.18 2.72 -1.18
N VAL A 70 -14.98 1.77 -0.24
CA VAL A 70 -15.68 0.47 -0.23
C VAL A 70 -17.18 0.63 -0.01
N GLU A 71 -17.59 1.53 0.87
CA GLU A 71 -19.01 1.82 1.12
C GLU A 71 -19.70 2.43 -0.11
N ALA A 72 -19.00 3.33 -0.81
CA ALA A 72 -19.50 4.02 -2.00
C ALA A 72 -19.45 3.18 -3.29
N ALA A 73 -18.68 2.08 -3.30
CA ALA A 73 -18.53 1.18 -4.44
C ALA A 73 -19.85 0.48 -4.76
N THR A 74 -20.12 0.30 -6.07
CA THR A 74 -21.38 -0.30 -6.55
C THR A 74 -21.20 -1.75 -7.02
N ARG A 75 -19.96 -2.21 -7.21
CA ARG A 75 -19.65 -3.57 -7.67
C ARG A 75 -19.31 -4.51 -6.52
N ASP A 76 -19.55 -5.80 -6.73
CA ASP A 76 -19.22 -6.84 -5.76
C ASP A 76 -17.73 -7.09 -5.63
N ARG A 77 -16.94 -6.67 -6.62
CA ARG A 77 -15.48 -6.68 -6.58
C ARG A 77 -14.97 -5.27 -6.41
N VAL A 78 -14.04 -5.10 -5.49
CA VAL A 78 -13.36 -3.83 -5.28
C VAL A 78 -11.86 -4.03 -5.43
N ALA A 79 -11.20 -3.15 -6.15
CA ALA A 79 -9.76 -3.09 -6.26
C ALA A 79 -9.26 -1.86 -5.51
N LEU A 80 -8.53 -2.07 -4.44
CA LEU A 80 -7.80 -1.00 -3.74
C LEU A 80 -6.50 -0.78 -4.49
N ILE A 81 -6.27 0.41 -5.01
CA ILE A 81 -5.07 0.78 -5.77
C ILE A 81 -4.52 2.08 -5.20
N ASP A 82 -3.28 2.07 -4.72
CA ASP A 82 -2.64 3.28 -4.22
C ASP A 82 -2.24 4.21 -5.39
N ALA A 83 -2.20 5.51 -5.15
CA ALA A 83 -1.95 6.54 -6.17
C ALA A 83 -0.57 6.44 -6.85
N ASP A 84 0.35 5.72 -6.23
CA ASP A 84 1.72 5.46 -6.72
C ASP A 84 1.85 4.16 -7.54
N VAL A 85 0.74 3.46 -7.79
CA VAL A 85 0.70 2.23 -8.60
C VAL A 85 0.36 2.54 -10.05
N VAL A 86 1.05 1.87 -10.97
CA VAL A 86 0.73 1.87 -12.40
C VAL A 86 0.48 0.44 -12.85
N LEU A 87 -0.71 0.22 -13.40
CA LEU A 87 -1.12 -1.07 -13.96
C LEU A 87 -0.50 -1.26 -15.36
N GLY A 88 0.01 -2.45 -15.63
CA GLY A 88 0.32 -2.87 -17.01
C GLY A 88 -0.96 -3.21 -17.78
N ASP A 89 -0.87 -3.21 -19.10
CA ASP A 89 -2.02 -3.56 -19.95
C ASP A 89 -2.52 -4.97 -19.64
N GLY A 90 -3.84 -5.09 -19.45
CA GLY A 90 -4.48 -6.34 -19.07
C GLY A 90 -4.25 -6.82 -17.64
N SER A 91 -3.41 -6.14 -16.82
CA SER A 91 -3.07 -6.59 -15.47
C SER A 91 -4.30 -6.68 -14.56
N LEU A 92 -5.23 -5.72 -14.62
CA LEU A 92 -6.42 -5.74 -13.76
C LEU A 92 -7.34 -6.92 -14.13
N ALA A 93 -7.53 -7.18 -15.42
CA ALA A 93 -8.31 -8.32 -15.89
C ALA A 93 -7.68 -9.65 -15.45
N ALA A 94 -6.37 -9.82 -15.67
CA ALA A 94 -5.65 -11.03 -15.28
C ALA A 94 -5.69 -11.26 -13.75
N LEU A 95 -5.59 -10.19 -12.96
CA LEU A 95 -5.68 -10.28 -11.50
C LEU A 95 -7.10 -10.66 -11.06
N LEU A 96 -8.13 -10.12 -11.72
CA LEU A 96 -9.52 -10.44 -11.45
C LEU A 96 -9.84 -11.90 -11.79
N ASP A 97 -9.36 -12.38 -12.94
CA ASP A 97 -9.51 -13.78 -13.35
C ASP A 97 -8.83 -14.74 -12.35
N GLU A 98 -7.59 -14.43 -11.92
CA GLU A 98 -6.88 -15.22 -10.92
C GLU A 98 -7.62 -15.20 -9.57
N PHE A 99 -8.18 -14.03 -9.18
CA PHE A 99 -8.96 -13.87 -7.96
C PHE A 99 -10.18 -14.79 -7.94
N GLU A 100 -10.97 -14.82 -9.04
CA GLU A 100 -12.17 -15.63 -9.14
C GLU A 100 -11.83 -17.14 -9.19
N GLN A 101 -10.89 -17.54 -10.05
CA GLN A 101 -10.48 -18.93 -10.17
C GLN A 101 -9.90 -19.50 -8.87
N GLY A 102 -9.19 -18.65 -8.12
CA GLY A 102 -8.55 -19.05 -6.88
C GLY A 102 -9.46 -19.05 -5.66
N GLY A 103 -10.68 -18.50 -5.74
CA GLY A 103 -11.59 -18.40 -4.60
C GLY A 103 -11.01 -17.60 -3.44
N TYR A 104 -10.25 -16.55 -3.73
CA TYR A 104 -9.64 -15.68 -2.74
C TYR A 104 -10.65 -14.75 -2.07
N ALA A 105 -10.44 -14.46 -0.80
CA ALA A 105 -11.08 -13.34 -0.11
C ALA A 105 -10.38 -12.01 -0.44
N GLY A 106 -9.06 -12.07 -0.66
CA GLY A 106 -8.23 -10.96 -1.11
C GLY A 106 -7.02 -11.45 -1.90
N LEU A 107 -6.76 -10.85 -3.06
CA LEU A 107 -5.60 -11.14 -3.91
C LEU A 107 -4.90 -9.85 -4.30
N GLN A 108 -3.66 -9.71 -3.85
CA GLN A 108 -2.79 -8.59 -4.22
C GLN A 108 -1.97 -8.94 -5.47
N ALA A 109 -1.80 -7.99 -6.37
CA ALA A 109 -0.80 -8.10 -7.43
C ALA A 109 0.62 -8.13 -6.84
N GLY A 110 1.55 -8.80 -7.50
CA GLY A 110 2.96 -8.65 -7.20
C GLY A 110 3.42 -7.21 -7.48
N LEU A 111 4.33 -6.68 -6.67
CA LEU A 111 4.82 -5.31 -6.83
C LEU A 111 6.24 -5.31 -7.39
N HIS A 112 6.44 -4.65 -8.54
CA HIS A 112 7.74 -4.25 -9.04
C HIS A 112 8.00 -2.80 -8.63
N SER A 113 8.77 -2.59 -7.56
CA SER A 113 9.04 -1.27 -7.03
C SER A 113 10.15 -0.56 -7.80
N VAL A 114 9.87 0.67 -8.23
CA VAL A 114 10.81 1.57 -8.90
C VAL A 114 10.90 2.89 -8.13
N GLY A 115 12.07 3.49 -8.13
CA GLY A 115 12.29 4.83 -7.59
C GLY A 115 12.65 5.81 -8.69
N GLY A 116 12.51 7.09 -8.46
CA GLY A 116 13.02 8.13 -9.32
C GLY A 116 14.57 8.14 -9.39
N PRO A 117 15.17 9.13 -10.04
CA PRO A 117 16.62 9.17 -10.29
C PRO A 117 17.46 9.40 -9.03
N GLY A 118 16.88 9.90 -7.94
CA GLY A 118 17.57 10.22 -6.71
C GLY A 118 17.95 9.00 -5.86
N TYR A 119 18.78 9.24 -4.85
CA TYR A 119 19.28 8.18 -3.98
C TYR A 119 18.16 7.50 -3.17
N TRP A 120 17.30 8.27 -2.53
CA TRP A 120 16.31 7.76 -1.55
C TRP A 120 15.21 6.94 -2.21
N GLY A 121 14.66 7.40 -3.36
CA GLY A 121 13.67 6.63 -4.11
C GLY A 121 14.23 5.30 -4.61
N ARG A 122 15.47 5.31 -5.14
CA ARG A 122 16.16 4.07 -5.57
C ARG A 122 16.43 3.13 -4.39
N ALA A 123 16.80 3.66 -3.24
CA ALA A 123 17.07 2.86 -2.04
C ALA A 123 15.78 2.21 -1.48
N LEU A 124 14.66 2.95 -1.45
CA LEU A 124 13.33 2.39 -1.13
C LEU A 124 12.96 1.27 -2.09
N ALA A 125 13.08 1.51 -3.39
CA ALA A 125 12.80 0.50 -4.40
C ALA A 125 13.70 -0.74 -4.26
N GLN A 126 14.99 -0.54 -3.98
CA GLN A 126 15.95 -1.64 -3.73
C GLN A 126 15.56 -2.43 -2.48
N HIS A 127 15.17 -1.76 -1.39
CA HIS A 127 14.68 -2.41 -0.17
C HIS A 127 13.46 -3.28 -0.47
N HIS A 128 12.49 -2.78 -1.22
CA HIS A 128 11.30 -3.52 -1.61
C HIS A 128 11.60 -4.72 -2.50
N ARG A 129 12.47 -4.58 -3.50
CA ARG A 129 12.87 -5.69 -4.41
C ARG A 129 13.67 -6.79 -3.73
N THR A 130 14.53 -6.41 -2.79
CA THR A 130 15.41 -7.37 -2.09
C THR A 130 14.83 -7.88 -0.78
N GLY A 131 13.84 -7.19 -0.26
CA GLY A 131 13.09 -7.56 0.94
C GLY A 131 12.09 -8.69 0.70
N ARG A 132 11.31 -9.02 1.74
CA ARG A 132 10.14 -9.90 1.63
C ARG A 132 8.87 -9.14 1.27
N SER A 133 8.96 -7.84 0.97
CA SER A 133 7.83 -6.99 0.62
C SER A 133 7.08 -7.48 -0.63
N GLY A 134 7.76 -8.07 -1.60
CA GLY A 134 7.10 -8.67 -2.77
C GLY A 134 6.22 -9.89 -2.46
N SER A 135 6.38 -10.52 -1.29
CA SER A 135 5.51 -11.60 -0.80
C SER A 135 4.61 -11.15 0.36
N TRP A 136 4.67 -9.87 0.70
CA TRP A 136 3.87 -9.29 1.78
C TRP A 136 2.52 -8.85 1.26
N PHE A 137 1.46 -9.50 1.74
CA PHE A 137 0.11 -9.07 1.42
C PHE A 137 -0.17 -7.73 2.10
N GLY A 138 -0.40 -6.71 1.30
CA GLY A 138 -0.78 -5.36 1.68
C GLY A 138 -2.04 -4.93 0.94
N LEU A 139 -2.16 -3.63 0.64
CA LEU A 139 -3.37 -3.07 0.04
C LEU A 139 -3.11 -2.19 -1.20
N SER A 140 -1.86 -2.12 -1.65
CA SER A 140 -1.45 -1.17 -2.71
C SER A 140 -2.03 -1.49 -4.10
N ALA A 141 -2.31 -2.77 -4.40
CA ALA A 141 -2.99 -3.21 -5.61
C ALA A 141 -3.71 -4.53 -5.34
N THR A 142 -4.84 -4.48 -4.65
CA THR A 142 -5.46 -5.68 -4.07
C THR A 142 -6.95 -5.73 -4.38
N ILE A 143 -7.39 -6.85 -4.96
CA ILE A 143 -8.80 -7.14 -5.20
C ILE A 143 -9.38 -7.87 -3.99
N PHE A 144 -10.58 -7.46 -3.61
CA PHE A 144 -11.41 -8.11 -2.59
C PHE A 144 -12.83 -8.32 -3.09
N ARG A 145 -13.54 -9.27 -2.48
CA ARG A 145 -15.00 -9.20 -2.45
C ARG A 145 -15.39 -8.02 -1.57
N ARG A 146 -16.25 -7.14 -2.08
CA ARG A 146 -16.73 -5.96 -1.33
C ARG A 146 -17.28 -6.35 0.03
N GLN A 147 -18.08 -7.42 0.07
CA GLN A 147 -18.67 -7.96 1.30
C GLN A 147 -17.61 -8.29 2.36
N THR A 148 -16.46 -8.86 1.96
CA THR A 148 -15.36 -9.15 2.90
C THR A 148 -14.87 -7.89 3.62
N LEU A 149 -14.74 -6.76 2.90
CA LEU A 149 -14.31 -5.50 3.50
C LEU A 149 -15.42 -4.80 4.31
N LEU A 150 -16.68 -5.04 4.02
CA LEU A 150 -17.80 -4.56 4.83
C LEU A 150 -17.94 -5.34 6.15
N GLU A 151 -17.66 -6.65 6.14
CA GLU A 151 -17.64 -7.50 7.33
C GLU A 151 -16.40 -7.27 8.19
N HIS A 152 -15.25 -7.19 7.56
CA HIS A 152 -13.95 -6.96 8.19
C HIS A 152 -13.51 -5.50 8.04
N ARG A 153 -14.31 -4.57 8.52
CA ARG A 153 -14.09 -3.12 8.36
C ARG A 153 -12.66 -2.70 8.68
N PHE A 154 -12.20 -1.63 8.05
CA PHE A 154 -10.94 -0.98 8.43
C PHE A 154 -11.04 -0.41 9.85
N ASP A 155 -9.98 -0.54 10.63
CA ASP A 155 -9.90 0.10 11.95
C ASP A 155 -9.42 1.54 11.76
N GLU A 156 -10.33 2.50 11.90
CA GLU A 156 -10.09 3.93 11.65
C GLU A 156 -9.02 4.54 12.56
N ARG A 157 -8.66 3.88 13.65
CA ARG A 157 -7.54 4.30 14.52
C ARG A 157 -6.17 4.15 13.86
N PHE A 158 -6.10 3.39 12.75
CA PHE A 158 -4.86 3.17 12.02
C PHE A 158 -4.70 4.24 10.91
N LEU A 159 -3.88 5.23 11.16
CA LEU A 159 -3.45 6.20 10.15
C LEU A 159 -2.40 5.62 9.18
N SER A 160 -1.75 4.53 9.59
CA SER A 160 -0.81 3.71 8.82
C SER A 160 -0.74 2.31 9.44
N GLY A 161 -0.34 1.27 8.65
CA GLY A 161 -0.27 -0.11 9.11
C GLY A 161 -1.64 -0.81 9.20
N GLU A 162 -2.67 -0.23 8.62
CA GLU A 162 -4.01 -0.82 8.49
C GLU A 162 -3.99 -2.12 7.67
N ASP A 163 -3.04 -2.25 6.74
CA ASP A 163 -2.81 -3.47 5.95
C ASP A 163 -2.32 -4.62 6.84
N ILE A 164 -1.40 -4.34 7.77
CA ILE A 164 -0.89 -5.32 8.74
C ILE A 164 -2.04 -5.79 9.62
N GLU A 165 -2.81 -4.85 10.13
CA GLU A 165 -3.92 -5.10 11.03
C GLU A 165 -5.01 -5.93 10.34
N LEU A 166 -5.50 -5.48 9.18
CA LEU A 166 -6.52 -6.16 8.40
C LEU A 166 -6.07 -7.57 8.00
N ARG A 167 -4.84 -7.70 7.49
CA ARG A 167 -4.25 -9.01 7.12
C ARG A 167 -4.26 -9.98 8.29
N ARG A 168 -3.90 -9.53 9.49
CA ARG A 168 -3.89 -10.38 10.70
C ARG A 168 -5.31 -10.84 11.06
N ARG A 169 -6.30 -9.96 10.98
CA ARG A 169 -7.71 -10.31 11.23
C ARG A 169 -8.24 -11.30 10.18
N LEU A 170 -8.01 -11.02 8.90
CA LEU A 170 -8.43 -11.91 7.82
C LEU A 170 -7.84 -13.31 7.96
N ARG A 171 -6.53 -13.42 8.28
CA ARG A 171 -5.89 -14.72 8.51
C ARG A 171 -6.47 -15.47 9.71
N ARG A 172 -6.78 -14.78 10.81
CA ARG A 172 -7.43 -15.39 11.98
C ARG A 172 -8.84 -15.88 11.67
N ALA A 173 -9.54 -15.19 10.78
CA ALA A 173 -10.85 -15.59 10.29
C ALA A 173 -10.81 -16.73 9.26
N GLY A 174 -9.61 -17.25 8.93
CA GLY A 174 -9.44 -18.30 7.93
C GLY A 174 -9.62 -17.82 6.49
N ALA A 175 -9.62 -16.51 6.25
CA ALA A 175 -9.79 -15.94 4.93
C ALA A 175 -8.59 -16.26 4.03
N ARG A 176 -8.86 -16.75 2.82
CA ARG A 176 -7.83 -17.06 1.82
C ARG A 176 -7.32 -15.78 1.17
N ILE A 177 -6.17 -15.31 1.60
CA ILE A 177 -5.50 -14.14 1.04
C ILE A 177 -4.13 -14.51 0.48
N ALA A 178 -3.74 -13.90 -0.64
CA ALA A 178 -2.47 -14.20 -1.31
C ALA A 178 -1.90 -13.00 -2.06
N VAL A 179 -0.64 -13.12 -2.47
CA VAL A 179 0.00 -12.23 -3.45
C VAL A 179 0.18 -13.01 -4.74
N SER A 180 -0.30 -12.45 -5.84
CA SER A 180 -0.14 -13.03 -7.17
C SER A 180 1.34 -13.10 -7.55
N ARG A 181 1.73 -14.21 -8.17
CA ARG A 181 3.03 -14.36 -8.84
C ARG A 181 2.92 -14.22 -10.36
N ARG A 182 1.69 -14.13 -10.88
CA ARG A 182 1.40 -14.04 -12.31
C ARG A 182 1.23 -12.60 -12.75
N THR A 183 0.49 -11.83 -11.96
CA THR A 183 0.21 -10.42 -12.24
C THR A 183 1.12 -9.52 -11.41
N ILE A 184 1.96 -8.74 -12.08
CA ILE A 184 2.90 -7.82 -11.44
C ILE A 184 2.57 -6.41 -11.92
N VAL A 185 2.47 -5.46 -11.00
CA VAL A 185 2.24 -4.04 -11.29
C VAL A 185 3.41 -3.18 -10.82
N THR A 186 3.57 -2.01 -11.40
CA THR A 186 4.64 -1.07 -11.03
C THR A 186 4.21 -0.24 -9.83
N HIS A 187 5.01 -0.25 -8.78
CA HIS A 187 4.86 0.61 -7.61
C HIS A 187 5.99 1.64 -7.60
N ARG A 188 5.66 2.94 -7.51
CA ARG A 188 6.60 4.04 -7.69
C ARG A 188 6.87 4.75 -6.37
N PHE A 189 8.14 4.98 -6.07
CA PHE A 189 8.55 5.83 -4.96
C PHE A 189 8.97 7.20 -5.46
N GLU A 190 8.54 8.24 -4.78
CA GLU A 190 9.08 9.58 -4.95
C GLU A 190 10.54 9.64 -4.47
N ASP A 191 11.28 10.61 -4.99
CA ASP A 191 12.60 10.91 -4.50
C ASP A 191 12.57 11.86 -3.31
N GLY A 192 13.68 11.88 -2.59
CA GLY A 192 13.88 12.80 -1.49
C GLY A 192 13.90 12.14 -0.13
N PHE A 193 14.73 12.69 0.74
CA PHE A 193 14.86 12.20 2.12
C PHE A 193 13.55 12.37 2.92
N GLN A 194 12.83 13.48 2.70
CA GLN A 194 11.59 13.75 3.43
C GLN A 194 10.50 12.72 3.11
N PHE A 195 10.42 12.28 1.85
CA PHE A 195 9.50 11.20 1.46
C PHE A 195 9.87 9.89 2.18
N ALA A 196 11.16 9.48 2.11
CA ALA A 196 11.64 8.27 2.76
C ALA A 196 11.44 8.33 4.30
N LEU A 197 11.73 9.48 4.91
CA LEU A 197 11.50 9.73 6.34
C LEU A 197 10.02 9.57 6.71
N GLY A 198 9.12 10.14 5.91
CA GLY A 198 7.67 10.00 6.10
C GLY A 198 7.23 8.54 6.08
N GLN A 199 7.71 7.75 5.11
CA GLN A 199 7.42 6.32 5.02
C GLN A 199 7.90 5.56 6.27
N TRP A 200 9.14 5.73 6.68
CA TRP A 200 9.69 5.01 7.84
C TRP A 200 8.98 5.37 9.16
N LEU A 201 8.67 6.65 9.36
CA LEU A 201 7.90 7.08 10.54
C LEU A 201 6.49 6.51 10.54
N ALA A 202 5.83 6.46 9.38
CA ALA A 202 4.51 5.89 9.22
C ALA A 202 4.52 4.37 9.47
N ASP A 203 5.49 3.65 8.89
CA ASP A 203 5.67 2.21 9.08
C ASP A 203 5.87 1.85 10.55
N GLY A 204 6.81 2.53 11.22
CA GLY A 204 7.06 2.36 12.64
C GLY A 204 5.83 2.67 13.49
N GLY A 205 5.11 3.74 13.17
CA GLY A 205 3.86 4.08 13.83
C GLY A 205 2.78 3.01 13.67
N GLY A 206 2.67 2.42 12.50
CA GLY A 206 1.76 1.29 12.21
C GLY A 206 2.08 0.05 13.04
N LEU A 207 3.37 -0.30 13.15
CA LEU A 207 3.83 -1.41 14.00
C LEU A 207 3.48 -1.16 15.47
N ALA A 208 3.70 0.05 15.98
CA ALA A 208 3.37 0.41 17.37
C ALA A 208 1.87 0.32 17.65
N ARG A 209 1.02 0.82 16.74
CA ARG A 209 -0.45 0.71 16.89
C ARG A 209 -0.90 -0.75 16.90
N THR A 210 -0.31 -1.60 16.04
CA THR A 210 -0.60 -3.03 16.04
C THR A 210 -0.16 -3.67 17.36
N LEU A 211 1.01 -3.32 17.88
CA LEU A 211 1.49 -3.79 19.18
C LEU A 211 0.55 -3.39 20.33
N ARG A 212 0.11 -2.13 20.35
CA ARG A 212 -0.85 -1.65 21.36
C ARG A 212 -2.19 -2.38 21.29
N LYS A 213 -2.68 -2.67 20.09
CA LYS A 213 -3.96 -3.39 19.88
C LYS A 213 -3.88 -4.86 20.28
N GLU A 214 -2.77 -5.54 19.97
CA GLU A 214 -2.66 -7.00 20.10
C GLU A 214 -1.79 -7.46 21.28
N GLY A 215 -1.10 -6.52 21.94
CA GLY A 215 -0.23 -6.81 23.09
C GLY A 215 0.91 -7.78 22.73
N TRP A 216 1.21 -8.69 23.64
CA TRP A 216 2.31 -9.66 23.50
C TRP A 216 2.24 -10.52 22.22
N ARG A 217 1.03 -10.74 21.68
CA ARG A 217 0.83 -11.50 20.41
C ARG A 217 1.46 -10.82 19.21
N ALA A 218 1.76 -9.54 19.31
CA ALA A 218 2.43 -8.75 18.28
C ALA A 218 3.88 -8.36 18.67
N ALA A 219 4.40 -8.82 19.81
CA ALA A 219 5.72 -8.43 20.31
C ALA A 219 6.86 -8.64 19.30
N GLY A 220 6.78 -9.69 18.47
CA GLY A 220 7.75 -9.93 17.40
C GLY A 220 7.84 -8.81 16.36
N LEU A 221 6.83 -7.94 16.25
CA LEU A 221 6.87 -6.78 15.35
C LEU A 221 7.94 -5.76 15.74
N VAL A 222 8.30 -5.71 17.03
CA VAL A 222 9.36 -4.81 17.52
C VAL A 222 10.70 -5.11 16.85
N ALA A 223 10.99 -6.36 16.57
CA ALA A 223 12.27 -6.76 15.97
C ALA A 223 12.32 -6.51 14.44
N LEU A 224 11.19 -6.32 13.77
CA LEU A 224 11.14 -6.25 12.30
C LEU A 224 12.04 -5.16 11.71
N PRO A 225 12.07 -3.91 12.21
CA PRO A 225 12.93 -2.88 11.61
C PRO A 225 14.41 -3.23 11.72
N ALA A 226 14.85 -3.75 12.88
CA ALA A 226 16.23 -4.17 13.07
C ALA A 226 16.61 -5.36 12.18
N LEU A 227 15.77 -6.40 12.13
CA LEU A 227 15.99 -7.57 11.28
C LEU A 227 16.05 -7.21 9.80
N ALA A 228 15.16 -6.32 9.33
CA ALA A 228 15.17 -5.85 7.96
C ALA A 228 16.44 -5.02 7.65
N ALA A 229 16.87 -4.16 8.57
CA ALA A 229 18.08 -3.37 8.42
C ALA A 229 19.34 -4.24 8.40
N VAL A 230 19.50 -5.15 9.35
CA VAL A 230 20.64 -6.09 9.39
C VAL A 230 20.70 -6.92 8.11
N ARG A 231 19.57 -7.51 7.70
CA ARG A 231 19.50 -8.26 6.44
C ARG A 231 19.89 -7.39 5.24
N GLY A 232 19.41 -6.16 5.19
CA GLY A 232 19.71 -5.23 4.10
C GLY A 232 21.19 -4.83 4.05
N ILE A 233 21.79 -4.57 5.21
CA ILE A 233 23.23 -4.29 5.34
C ILE A 233 24.05 -5.49 4.86
N VAL A 234 23.75 -6.69 5.37
CA VAL A 234 24.46 -7.93 4.97
C VAL A 234 24.36 -8.17 3.46
N LEU A 235 23.18 -8.03 2.87
CA LEU A 235 23.02 -8.19 1.44
C LEU A 235 23.77 -7.11 0.64
N SER A 236 23.83 -5.88 1.13
CA SER A 236 24.58 -4.79 0.49
C SER A 236 26.08 -5.06 0.51
N LEU A 237 26.60 -5.56 1.63
CA LEU A 237 28.02 -5.95 1.75
C LEU A 237 28.35 -7.12 0.82
N LEU A 238 27.54 -8.18 0.83
CA LEU A 238 27.77 -9.38 -0.01
C LEU A 238 27.72 -9.08 -1.52
N ARG A 239 26.98 -8.04 -1.91
CA ARG A 239 26.85 -7.62 -3.33
C ARG A 239 27.80 -6.49 -3.73
N GLY A 240 28.64 -5.98 -2.81
CA GLY A 240 29.48 -4.81 -3.05
C GLY A 240 28.71 -3.49 -3.25
N GLU A 241 27.44 -3.45 -2.81
CA GLU A 241 26.55 -2.29 -2.97
C GLU A 241 26.57 -1.39 -1.73
N LEU A 242 27.74 -0.97 -1.28
CA LEU A 242 27.94 -0.23 0.00
C LEU A 242 27.07 1.03 0.13
N ARG A 243 26.69 1.61 -1.00
CA ARG A 243 25.82 2.81 -1.05
C ARG A 243 24.49 2.63 -0.29
N TRP A 244 23.99 1.40 -0.13
CA TRP A 244 22.71 1.14 0.56
C TRP A 244 22.83 0.99 2.07
N VAL A 245 24.04 0.88 2.62
CA VAL A 245 24.25 0.71 4.08
C VAL A 245 23.69 1.93 4.83
N ALA A 246 23.94 3.15 4.35
CA ALA A 246 23.40 4.37 4.97
C ALA A 246 21.87 4.39 5.02
N TYR A 247 21.20 3.91 3.94
CA TYR A 247 19.76 3.76 3.88
C TYR A 247 19.25 2.87 5.03
N TYR A 248 19.86 1.70 5.24
CA TYR A 248 19.40 0.76 6.26
C TYR A 248 19.64 1.26 7.69
N GLY A 249 20.68 2.07 7.92
CA GLY A 249 20.87 2.80 9.16
C GLY A 249 19.70 3.76 9.44
N CYS A 250 19.38 4.62 8.47
CA CYS A 250 18.23 5.53 8.56
C CYS A 250 16.91 4.77 8.72
N TYR A 251 16.70 3.71 7.93
CA TYR A 251 15.52 2.85 8.00
C TYR A 251 15.25 2.37 9.42
N ALA A 252 16.26 1.77 10.09
CA ALA A 252 16.08 1.28 11.47
C ALA A 252 15.76 2.42 12.44
N VAL A 253 16.57 3.49 12.43
CA VAL A 253 16.43 4.61 13.36
C VAL A 253 15.05 5.25 13.25
N PHE A 254 14.60 5.57 12.03
CA PHE A 254 13.35 6.30 11.85
C PHE A 254 12.10 5.41 11.98
N ASN A 255 12.18 4.10 11.71
CA ASN A 255 11.11 3.18 12.08
C ASN A 255 10.93 3.14 13.60
N TYR A 256 12.03 3.01 14.37
CA TYR A 256 11.94 3.04 15.83
C TYR A 256 11.48 4.40 16.36
N ALA A 257 11.93 5.51 15.75
CA ALA A 257 11.42 6.84 16.11
C ALA A 257 9.90 6.93 15.87
N GLY A 258 9.39 6.38 14.76
CA GLY A 258 7.97 6.27 14.47
C GLY A 258 7.22 5.42 15.51
N MET A 259 7.80 4.30 15.92
CA MET A 259 7.24 3.46 17.00
C MET A 259 7.14 4.22 18.31
N VAL A 260 8.23 4.86 18.77
CA VAL A 260 8.28 5.58 20.05
C VAL A 260 7.27 6.72 20.11
N ARG A 261 7.07 7.45 18.98
CA ARG A 261 6.06 8.53 18.92
C ARG A 261 4.62 8.05 19.12
N GLN A 262 4.35 6.77 18.96
CA GLN A 262 3.02 6.17 19.06
C GLN A 262 2.87 5.25 20.29
N LEU A 263 3.94 4.96 21.00
CA LEU A 263 3.88 4.32 22.30
C LEU A 263 3.55 5.38 23.37
N PRO A 264 2.81 5.01 24.41
CA PRO A 264 2.45 5.94 25.51
C PRO A 264 3.66 6.46 26.24
#